data_08c55e5c4c7e87874ec8d3d7db834e1a
#
_entry.id   08c55e5c4c7e87874ec8d3d7db834e1a
#
_cell.length_a   1.000
_cell.length_b   1.000
_cell.length_c   1.000
_cell.angle_alpha   90.00
_cell.angle_beta   90.00
_cell.angle_gamma   90.00
#
_symmetry.space_group_name_H-M   'P 1'
#
loop_
_entity.id
_entity.type
_entity.pdbx_description
1 polymer ?
#
loop_
_entity_poly.entity_id
_entity_poly.type
_entity_poly.pdbx_seq_one_letter_code
_entity_poly.pdbx_strand_id
1 'polypeptide(L)'
;RSTWPREQQRVMVDQRRAGVVGLGLIGGSLGLDLQALGWEVQGLVHREVTAERALARGLAHQVSTNPSCLSGCDLVILALPIARLLEPDSALVDALPSTAVVTDVGSVKAPVLKVWSRLHPRFVASHPMAGTAEAGVEAGFSGLFRGRPWIATPDSQTDPLALQLIQNLAESLGS
;
A
#
# COMPACT_ATOMS: atom_id res chain seq x y z
N ARG A 1 -17.85 5.58 -34.24
CA ARG A 1 -18.51 6.42 -33.22
C ARG A 1 -19.14 5.45 -32.21
N SER A 2 -18.58 5.35 -31.02
CA SER A 2 -19.08 4.50 -29.93
C SER A 2 -20.46 4.99 -29.50
N THR A 3 -21.46 4.09 -29.55
CA THR A 3 -22.86 4.36 -29.20
C THR A 3 -23.20 4.06 -27.75
N TRP A 4 -22.20 3.91 -26.88
CA TRP A 4 -22.43 3.58 -25.48
C TRP A 4 -22.70 4.83 -24.63
N PRO A 5 -23.68 4.82 -23.72
CA PRO A 5 -23.96 5.93 -22.80
C PRO A 5 -22.73 6.22 -21.92
N ARG A 6 -22.49 7.50 -21.62
CA ARG A 6 -21.35 7.97 -20.80
C ARG A 6 -21.27 7.35 -19.42
N GLU A 7 -22.39 6.89 -18.87
CA GLU A 7 -22.44 6.17 -17.58
C GLU A 7 -21.86 4.76 -17.67
N GLN A 8 -22.02 4.06 -18.81
CA GLN A 8 -21.44 2.74 -19.01
C GLN A 8 -19.93 2.82 -19.36
N GLN A 9 -19.47 3.94 -19.87
CA GLN A 9 -18.04 4.19 -20.06
C GLN A 9 -17.31 4.44 -18.73
N ARG A 10 -18.03 4.86 -17.68
CA ARG A 10 -17.50 5.01 -16.33
C ARG A 10 -17.27 3.67 -15.61
N VAL A 11 -17.96 2.62 -16.00
CA VAL A 11 -17.86 1.28 -15.41
C VAL A 11 -16.66 0.48 -15.95
N MET A 12 -16.02 0.95 -17.03
CA MET A 12 -14.81 0.34 -17.60
C MET A 12 -13.53 1.12 -17.26
N VAL A 13 -13.57 2.04 -16.32
CA VAL A 13 -12.35 2.55 -15.69
C VAL A 13 -11.87 1.44 -14.77
N ASP A 14 -10.78 0.82 -15.15
CA ASP A 14 -10.04 -0.19 -14.42
C ASP A 14 -10.04 0.15 -12.93
N GLN A 15 -10.83 -0.59 -12.14
CA GLN A 15 -10.90 -0.36 -10.70
C GLN A 15 -9.57 -0.81 -10.11
N ARG A 16 -8.69 0.15 -9.84
CA ARG A 16 -7.37 -0.12 -9.29
C ARG A 16 -7.50 -0.72 -7.90
N ARG A 17 -6.79 -1.80 -7.68
CA ARG A 17 -6.77 -2.51 -6.41
C ARG A 17 -5.44 -2.30 -5.70
N ALA A 18 -5.51 -1.85 -4.45
CA ALA A 18 -4.36 -1.69 -3.57
C ALA A 18 -4.42 -2.71 -2.43
N GLY A 19 -3.29 -3.36 -2.17
CA GLY A 19 -3.06 -4.15 -0.98
C GLY A 19 -2.32 -3.33 0.07
N VAL A 20 -2.79 -3.33 1.31
CA VAL A 20 -2.10 -2.71 2.44
C VAL A 20 -1.75 -3.80 3.44
N VAL A 21 -0.46 -4.06 3.59
CA VAL A 21 0.07 -5.08 4.51
C VAL A 21 0.41 -4.42 5.83
N GLY A 22 -0.38 -4.71 6.85
CA GLY A 22 -0.35 -4.02 8.14
C GLY A 22 -1.28 -2.81 8.18
N LEU A 23 -2.22 -2.82 9.11
CA LEU A 23 -3.24 -1.78 9.26
C LEU A 23 -3.12 -1.04 10.60
N GLY A 24 -1.88 -0.68 10.97
CA GLY A 24 -1.59 0.22 12.09
C GLY A 24 -1.84 1.68 11.73
N LEU A 25 -1.14 2.60 12.36
CA LEU A 25 -1.31 4.04 12.11
C LEU A 25 -1.13 4.38 10.63
N ILE A 26 -0.01 4.01 10.03
CA ILE A 26 0.30 4.36 8.64
C ILE A 26 -0.57 3.55 7.68
N GLY A 27 -0.57 2.23 7.81
CA GLY A 27 -1.34 1.35 6.93
C GLY A 27 -2.84 1.57 7.01
N GLY A 28 -3.39 1.76 8.20
CA GLY A 28 -4.81 2.07 8.39
C GLY A 28 -5.20 3.42 7.78
N SER A 29 -4.37 4.44 7.97
CA SER A 29 -4.57 5.76 7.36
C SER A 29 -4.51 5.70 5.83
N LEU A 30 -3.56 4.94 5.27
CA LEU A 30 -3.50 4.67 3.83
C LEU A 30 -4.76 3.98 3.33
N GLY A 31 -5.24 2.97 4.05
CA GLY A 31 -6.46 2.26 3.69
C GLY A 31 -7.66 3.19 3.58
N LEU A 32 -7.84 4.09 4.53
CA LEU A 32 -8.91 5.11 4.49
C LEU A 32 -8.75 6.07 3.32
N ASP A 33 -7.55 6.62 3.13
CA ASP A 33 -7.31 7.64 2.12
C ASP A 33 -7.31 7.07 0.69
N LEU A 34 -6.82 5.85 0.48
CA LEU A 34 -6.91 5.15 -0.81
C LEU A 34 -8.36 4.88 -1.21
N GLN A 35 -9.21 4.47 -0.27
CA GLN A 35 -10.64 4.31 -0.55
C GLN A 35 -11.28 5.63 -0.98
N ALA A 36 -10.93 6.73 -0.32
CA ALA A 36 -11.41 8.07 -0.69
C ALA A 36 -10.97 8.50 -2.09
N LEU A 37 -9.83 7.99 -2.59
CA LEU A 37 -9.33 8.20 -3.95
C LEU A 37 -9.95 7.24 -4.99
N GLY A 38 -10.79 6.32 -4.58
CA GLY A 38 -11.47 5.38 -5.47
C GLY A 38 -10.77 4.05 -5.65
N TRP A 39 -9.71 3.75 -4.90
CA TRP A 39 -9.08 2.44 -4.91
C TRP A 39 -9.96 1.40 -4.20
N GLU A 40 -9.98 0.18 -4.75
CA GLU A 40 -10.43 -0.97 -3.99
C GLU A 40 -9.29 -1.42 -3.08
N VAL A 41 -9.52 -1.47 -1.77
CA VAL A 41 -8.47 -1.74 -0.80
C VAL A 41 -8.64 -3.11 -0.16
N GLN A 42 -7.58 -3.92 -0.27
CA GLN A 42 -7.42 -5.21 0.39
C GLN A 42 -6.40 -5.08 1.52
N GLY A 43 -6.82 -5.34 2.74
CA GLY A 43 -5.93 -5.38 3.90
C GLY A 43 -5.38 -6.78 4.16
N LEU A 44 -4.13 -6.87 4.60
CA LEU A 44 -3.51 -8.09 5.11
C LEU A 44 -2.98 -7.83 6.51
N VAL A 45 -3.43 -8.62 7.46
CA VAL A 45 -3.02 -8.55 8.87
C VAL A 45 -2.63 -9.93 9.40
N HIS A 46 -2.04 -9.96 10.59
CA HIS A 46 -1.50 -11.20 11.14
C HIS A 46 -2.54 -12.06 11.88
N ARG A 47 -3.54 -11.42 12.51
CA ARG A 47 -4.52 -12.11 13.35
C ARG A 47 -5.95 -11.82 12.93
N GLU A 48 -6.82 -12.83 13.04
CA GLU A 48 -8.25 -12.71 12.70
C GLU A 48 -8.96 -11.63 13.53
N VAL A 49 -8.67 -11.51 14.81
CA VAL A 49 -9.27 -10.47 15.66
C VAL A 49 -8.91 -9.07 15.18
N THR A 50 -7.70 -8.88 14.68
CA THR A 50 -7.26 -7.62 14.07
C THR A 50 -7.97 -7.38 12.74
N ALA A 51 -8.17 -8.43 11.93
CA ALA A 51 -8.89 -8.35 10.67
C ALA A 51 -10.34 -7.90 10.90
N GLU A 52 -11.03 -8.51 11.84
CA GLU A 52 -12.41 -8.15 12.20
C GLU A 52 -12.52 -6.69 12.65
N ARG A 53 -11.59 -6.25 13.48
CA ARG A 53 -11.58 -4.87 13.98
C ARG A 53 -11.25 -3.86 12.88
N ALA A 54 -10.29 -4.16 12.02
CA ALA A 54 -9.93 -3.31 10.87
C ALA A 54 -11.11 -3.16 9.91
N LEU A 55 -11.81 -4.25 9.63
CA LEU A 55 -12.99 -4.23 8.77
C LEU A 55 -14.12 -3.40 9.40
N ALA A 56 -14.37 -3.57 10.69
CA ALA A 56 -15.37 -2.79 11.43
C ALA A 56 -15.07 -1.28 11.42
N ARG A 57 -13.80 -0.89 11.42
CA ARG A 57 -13.36 0.50 11.28
C ARG A 57 -13.37 1.02 9.84
N GLY A 58 -13.64 0.17 8.86
CA GLY A 58 -13.64 0.56 7.45
C GLY A 58 -12.25 0.89 6.89
N LEU A 59 -11.19 0.32 7.45
CA LEU A 59 -9.81 0.58 7.01
C LEU A 59 -9.50 0.00 5.62
N ALA A 60 -10.28 -0.96 5.18
CA ALA A 60 -10.19 -1.57 3.86
C ALA A 60 -11.57 -2.14 3.49
N HIS A 61 -11.80 -2.44 2.21
CA HIS A 61 -13.02 -3.11 1.75
C HIS A 61 -13.06 -4.57 2.20
N GLN A 62 -11.92 -5.23 2.21
CA GLN A 62 -11.73 -6.59 2.69
C GLN A 62 -10.45 -6.68 3.51
N VAL A 63 -10.41 -7.55 4.50
CA VAL A 63 -9.23 -7.81 5.31
C VAL A 63 -9.07 -9.32 5.50
N SER A 64 -7.88 -9.83 5.28
CA SER A 64 -7.55 -11.25 5.40
C SER A 64 -6.27 -11.45 6.21
N THR A 65 -6.09 -12.65 6.71
CA THR A 65 -4.81 -13.11 7.30
C THR A 65 -4.01 -13.99 6.33
N ASN A 66 -4.57 -14.27 5.15
CA ASN A 66 -3.92 -15.08 4.12
C ASN A 66 -3.29 -14.17 3.05
N PRO A 67 -1.97 -14.27 2.80
CA PRO A 67 -1.29 -13.47 1.80
C PRO A 67 -1.84 -13.61 0.38
N SER A 68 -2.53 -14.70 0.05
CA SER A 68 -3.17 -14.88 -1.26
C SER A 68 -4.20 -13.81 -1.61
N CYS A 69 -4.68 -13.05 -0.61
CA CYS A 69 -5.58 -11.92 -0.82
C CYS A 69 -4.97 -10.80 -1.66
N LEU A 70 -3.64 -10.77 -1.81
CA LEU A 70 -2.92 -9.78 -2.60
C LEU A 70 -2.92 -10.07 -4.10
N SER A 71 -3.38 -11.26 -4.53
CA SER A 71 -3.50 -11.60 -5.95
C SER A 71 -4.45 -10.61 -6.64
N GLY A 72 -4.08 -10.03 -7.74
CA GLY A 72 -4.88 -9.03 -8.43
C GLY A 72 -4.70 -7.58 -7.92
N CYS A 73 -3.84 -7.34 -6.95
CA CYS A 73 -3.44 -5.98 -6.58
C CYS A 73 -2.52 -5.37 -7.63
N ASP A 74 -2.74 -4.09 -7.93
CA ASP A 74 -1.90 -3.28 -8.81
C ASP A 74 -0.81 -2.55 -8.03
N LEU A 75 -1.06 -2.31 -6.76
CA LEU A 75 -0.20 -1.65 -5.79
C LEU A 75 -0.23 -2.43 -4.48
N VAL A 76 0.93 -2.67 -3.88
CA VAL A 76 1.02 -3.22 -2.52
C VAL A 76 1.90 -2.33 -1.66
N ILE A 77 1.39 -1.92 -0.52
CA ILE A 77 2.10 -1.09 0.44
C ILE A 77 2.42 -1.92 1.68
N LEU A 78 3.70 -2.07 1.96
CA LEU A 78 4.22 -2.81 3.09
C LEU A 78 4.35 -1.88 4.30
N ALA A 79 3.30 -1.77 5.09
CA ALA A 79 3.26 -0.98 6.31
C ALA A 79 3.63 -1.84 7.53
N LEU A 80 4.84 -2.40 7.48
CA LEU A 80 5.37 -3.35 8.44
C LEU A 80 6.50 -2.75 9.27
N PRO A 81 6.73 -3.27 10.50
CA PRO A 81 7.92 -2.94 11.27
C PRO A 81 9.21 -3.27 10.51
N ILE A 82 10.30 -2.52 10.79
CA ILE A 82 11.58 -2.67 10.09
C ILE A 82 12.11 -4.10 10.14
N ALA A 83 11.98 -4.80 11.24
CA ALA A 83 12.42 -6.18 11.36
C ALA A 83 11.76 -7.11 10.32
N ARG A 84 10.47 -6.90 10.07
CA ARG A 84 9.73 -7.67 9.05
C ARG A 84 10.03 -7.23 7.63
N LEU A 85 10.39 -5.98 7.41
CA LEU A 85 10.85 -5.50 6.10
C LEU A 85 12.21 -6.09 5.75
N LEU A 86 13.10 -6.26 6.72
CA LEU A 86 14.44 -6.81 6.50
C LEU A 86 14.46 -8.34 6.39
N GLU A 87 13.53 -9.01 7.07
CA GLU A 87 13.35 -10.45 7.03
C GLU A 87 11.88 -10.78 6.69
N PRO A 88 11.46 -10.55 5.42
CA PRO A 88 10.08 -10.77 5.04
C PRO A 88 9.70 -12.25 5.02
N ASP A 89 8.46 -12.52 5.38
CA ASP A 89 7.87 -13.85 5.28
C ASP A 89 7.83 -14.30 3.81
N SER A 90 8.32 -15.50 3.53
CA SER A 90 8.34 -16.08 2.18
C SER A 90 6.93 -16.20 1.58
N ALA A 91 5.92 -16.50 2.38
CA ALA A 91 4.53 -16.59 1.92
C ALA A 91 4.01 -15.23 1.44
N LEU A 92 4.41 -14.13 2.10
CA LEU A 92 4.10 -12.78 1.65
C LEU A 92 4.78 -12.48 0.31
N VAL A 93 6.08 -12.73 0.21
CA VAL A 93 6.86 -12.46 -1.01
C VAL A 93 6.29 -13.24 -2.21
N ASP A 94 5.99 -14.52 -2.02
CA ASP A 94 5.45 -15.39 -3.06
C ASP A 94 4.04 -14.97 -3.52
N ALA A 95 3.28 -14.32 -2.66
CA ALA A 95 1.93 -13.85 -2.96
C ALA A 95 1.90 -12.52 -3.73
N LEU A 96 3.00 -11.79 -3.79
CA LEU A 96 3.05 -10.49 -4.47
C LEU A 96 2.95 -10.67 -6.00
N PRO A 97 2.01 -10.01 -6.68
CA PRO A 97 1.98 -10.03 -8.14
C PRO A 97 3.25 -9.40 -8.71
N SER A 98 3.89 -10.06 -9.67
CA SER A 98 5.13 -9.55 -10.30
C SER A 98 4.91 -8.23 -11.07
N THR A 99 3.69 -7.95 -11.49
CA THR A 99 3.29 -6.74 -12.19
C THR A 99 2.89 -5.60 -11.27
N ALA A 100 2.63 -5.88 -10.00
CA ALA A 100 2.27 -4.86 -9.01
C ALA A 100 3.45 -3.93 -8.71
N VAL A 101 3.17 -2.68 -8.43
CA VAL A 101 4.13 -1.79 -7.78
C VAL A 101 4.11 -2.10 -6.28
N VAL A 102 5.27 -2.31 -5.69
CA VAL A 102 5.42 -2.59 -4.26
C VAL A 102 6.25 -1.48 -3.62
N THR A 103 5.77 -0.94 -2.53
CA THR A 103 6.49 0.07 -1.74
C THR A 103 6.40 -0.25 -0.25
N ASP A 104 7.32 0.30 0.51
CA ASP A 104 7.29 0.28 1.97
C ASP A 104 7.05 1.68 2.54
N VAL A 105 6.94 1.76 3.85
CA VAL A 105 6.75 3.02 4.58
C VAL A 105 7.79 3.23 5.68
N GLY A 106 8.79 2.38 5.73
CA GLY A 106 9.82 2.40 6.78
C GLY A 106 10.73 3.62 6.75
N SER A 107 11.17 4.06 7.91
CA SER A 107 12.08 5.21 8.05
C SER A 107 13.52 4.92 7.63
N VAL A 108 13.91 3.65 7.54
CA VAL A 108 15.25 3.21 7.13
C VAL A 108 15.19 2.68 5.71
N LYS A 109 15.91 3.31 4.78
CA LYS A 109 15.75 3.02 3.34
C LYS A 109 16.83 2.11 2.75
N ALA A 110 18.08 2.35 2.99
CA ALA A 110 19.17 1.63 2.33
C ALA A 110 19.14 0.10 2.57
N PRO A 111 18.98 -0.42 3.80
CA PRO A 111 18.85 -1.85 4.03
C PRO A 111 17.59 -2.46 3.42
N VAL A 112 16.47 -1.76 3.49
CA VAL A 112 15.18 -2.21 2.93
C VAL A 112 15.29 -2.31 1.41
N LEU A 113 15.82 -1.30 0.74
CA LEU A 113 16.04 -1.31 -0.70
C LEU A 113 16.95 -2.46 -1.12
N LYS A 114 18.02 -2.71 -0.39
CA LYS A 114 18.94 -3.83 -0.66
C LYS A 114 18.26 -5.20 -0.62
N VAL A 115 17.35 -5.40 0.33
CA VAL A 115 16.58 -6.65 0.45
C VAL A 115 15.54 -6.74 -0.67
N TRP A 116 14.70 -5.73 -0.81
CA TRP A 116 13.52 -5.78 -1.66
C TRP A 116 13.80 -5.62 -3.15
N SER A 117 14.86 -4.95 -3.55
CA SER A 117 15.28 -4.87 -4.95
C SER A 117 15.61 -6.25 -5.55
N ARG A 118 15.96 -7.22 -4.71
CA ARG A 118 16.20 -8.62 -5.11
C ARG A 118 14.95 -9.47 -5.08
N LEU A 119 13.94 -9.08 -4.29
CA LEU A 119 12.72 -9.86 -4.09
C LEU A 119 11.61 -9.48 -5.05
N HIS A 120 11.55 -8.23 -5.52
CA HIS A 120 10.49 -7.77 -6.38
C HIS A 120 10.99 -6.77 -7.44
N PRO A 121 10.62 -6.97 -8.73
CA PRO A 121 11.15 -6.16 -9.84
C PRO A 121 10.62 -4.73 -9.89
N ARG A 122 9.50 -4.47 -9.23
CA ARG A 122 8.84 -3.15 -9.21
C ARG A 122 8.75 -2.56 -7.80
N PHE A 123 9.73 -2.85 -6.97
CA PHE A 123 9.83 -2.28 -5.63
C PHE A 123 10.35 -0.84 -5.69
N VAL A 124 9.68 0.05 -4.97
CA VAL A 124 10.10 1.45 -4.76
C VAL A 124 10.21 1.68 -3.26
N ALA A 125 11.41 1.94 -2.76
CA ALA A 125 11.60 2.31 -1.36
C ALA A 125 11.04 3.70 -1.11
N SER A 126 10.17 3.84 -0.12
CA SER A 126 9.62 5.15 0.23
C SER A 126 9.33 5.29 1.71
N HIS A 127 9.18 6.53 2.16
CA HIS A 127 8.95 6.87 3.55
C HIS A 127 8.03 8.09 3.66
N PRO A 128 6.75 7.92 3.98
CA PRO A 128 5.91 9.04 4.38
C PRO A 128 6.37 9.51 5.76
N MET A 129 6.79 10.76 5.85
CA MET A 129 7.25 11.36 7.11
C MET A 129 6.06 11.78 7.97
N ALA A 130 5.26 10.79 8.33
CA ALA A 130 4.04 10.95 9.09
C ALA A 130 4.02 9.94 10.23
N GLY A 131 3.65 10.37 11.42
CA GLY A 131 3.54 9.49 12.55
C GLY A 131 3.12 10.22 13.82
N THR A 132 2.56 9.45 14.72
CA THR A 132 2.25 9.86 16.09
C THR A 132 2.77 8.77 17.04
N ALA A 133 2.61 8.96 18.34
CA ALA A 133 2.93 7.93 19.34
C ALA A 133 1.95 6.76 19.34
N GLU A 134 0.83 6.87 18.63
CA GLU A 134 -0.22 5.85 18.58
C GLU A 134 0.15 4.71 17.63
N ALA A 135 -0.32 3.52 17.96
CA ALA A 135 -0.08 2.29 17.21
C ALA A 135 -1.31 1.37 17.20
N GLY A 136 -1.26 0.36 16.35
CA GLY A 136 -2.29 -0.66 16.24
C GLY A 136 -3.48 -0.26 15.37
N VAL A 137 -4.44 -1.17 15.24
CA VAL A 137 -5.59 -1.06 14.36
C VAL A 137 -6.54 0.10 14.68
N GLU A 138 -6.45 0.66 15.87
CA GLU A 138 -7.27 1.81 16.31
C GLU A 138 -6.64 3.17 15.95
N ALA A 139 -5.38 3.20 15.53
CA ALA A 139 -4.62 4.43 15.38
C ALA A 139 -4.86 5.17 14.06
N GLY A 140 -5.19 4.45 12.98
CA GLY A 140 -5.34 5.03 11.64
C GLY A 140 -6.47 6.07 11.52
N PHE A 141 -6.23 7.13 10.77
CA PHE A 141 -7.20 8.18 10.50
C PHE A 141 -6.99 8.83 9.13
N SER A 142 -8.06 9.41 8.57
CA SER A 142 -8.00 10.12 7.28
C SER A 142 -7.20 11.41 7.37
N GLY A 143 -6.41 11.68 6.31
CA GLY A 143 -5.69 12.94 6.15
C GLY A 143 -4.36 13.00 6.88
N LEU A 144 -3.85 11.88 7.38
CA LEU A 144 -2.56 11.82 8.07
C LEU A 144 -1.41 12.40 7.23
N PHE A 145 -1.43 12.20 5.92
CA PHE A 145 -0.29 12.53 5.02
C PHE A 145 -0.32 13.97 4.49
N ARG A 146 -1.39 14.70 4.71
CA ARG A 146 -1.57 16.07 4.20
C ARG A 146 -0.49 16.99 4.74
N GLY A 147 0.22 17.68 3.81
CA GLY A 147 1.26 18.64 4.15
C GLY A 147 2.52 18.01 4.76
N ARG A 148 2.66 16.68 4.70
CA ARG A 148 3.82 15.96 5.22
C ARG A 148 4.66 15.41 4.07
N PRO A 149 5.99 15.49 4.12
CA PRO A 149 6.84 14.96 3.08
C PRO A 149 6.69 13.44 2.94
N TRP A 150 6.72 12.96 1.71
CA TRP A 150 6.84 11.54 1.39
C TRP A 150 8.06 11.36 0.50
N ILE A 151 9.08 10.71 1.00
CA ILE A 151 10.38 10.59 0.35
C ILE A 151 10.43 9.24 -0.38
N ALA A 152 10.66 9.26 -1.69
CA ALA A 152 11.04 8.07 -2.46
C ALA A 152 12.57 8.00 -2.60
N THR A 153 13.13 6.81 -2.48
CA THR A 153 14.57 6.56 -2.58
C THR A 153 14.83 5.57 -3.72
N PRO A 154 14.85 6.04 -4.98
CA PRO A 154 15.17 5.19 -6.12
C PRO A 154 16.67 4.90 -6.21
N ASP A 155 17.00 3.82 -6.93
CA ASP A 155 18.34 3.52 -7.40
C ASP A 155 18.34 3.26 -8.92
N SER A 156 19.47 2.83 -9.47
CA SER A 156 19.62 2.56 -10.90
C SER A 156 18.75 1.39 -11.39
N GLN A 157 18.25 0.56 -10.51
CA GLN A 157 17.40 -0.62 -10.83
C GLN A 157 15.90 -0.32 -10.65
N THR A 158 15.54 0.81 -10.08
CA THR A 158 14.13 1.17 -9.84
C THR A 158 13.41 1.38 -11.17
N ASP A 159 12.27 0.68 -11.34
CA ASP A 159 11.40 0.88 -12.50
C ASP A 159 10.86 2.32 -12.51
N PRO A 160 11.10 3.11 -13.58
CA PRO A 160 10.66 4.50 -13.64
C PRO A 160 9.14 4.68 -13.57
N LEU A 161 8.37 3.74 -14.13
CA LEU A 161 6.91 3.79 -14.08
C LEU A 161 6.38 3.47 -12.67
N ALA A 162 7.03 2.56 -11.98
CA ALA A 162 6.72 2.26 -10.58
C ALA A 162 6.99 3.48 -9.69
N LEU A 163 8.14 4.13 -9.87
CA LEU A 163 8.48 5.37 -9.16
C LEU A 163 7.44 6.46 -9.41
N GLN A 164 7.05 6.65 -10.67
CA GLN A 164 6.05 7.65 -11.05
C GLN A 164 4.70 7.40 -10.36
N LEU A 165 4.29 6.14 -10.26
CA LEU A 165 3.05 5.78 -9.58
C LEU A 165 3.10 6.18 -8.10
N ILE A 166 4.21 5.91 -7.41
CA ILE A 166 4.37 6.28 -6.00
C ILE A 166 4.40 7.79 -5.80
N GLN A 167 5.08 8.53 -6.69
CA GLN A 167 5.10 10.00 -6.64
C GLN A 167 3.70 10.59 -6.84
N ASN A 168 2.96 10.09 -7.82
CA ASN A 168 1.58 10.53 -8.09
C ASN A 168 0.65 10.19 -6.91
N LEU A 169 0.85 9.03 -6.29
CA LEU A 169 0.09 8.62 -5.11
C LEU A 169 0.33 9.59 -3.95
N ALA A 170 1.59 9.90 -3.65
CA ALA A 170 1.95 10.83 -2.59
C ALA A 170 1.29 12.20 -2.80
N GLU A 171 1.36 12.76 -4.00
CA GLU A 171 0.69 14.01 -4.35
C GLU A 171 -0.84 13.93 -4.16
N SER A 172 -1.46 12.82 -4.58
CA SER A 172 -2.90 12.59 -4.43
C SER A 172 -3.33 12.51 -2.96
N LEU A 173 -2.43 12.11 -2.07
CA LEU A 173 -2.64 12.06 -0.62
C LEU A 173 -2.32 13.39 0.08
N GLY A 174 -1.86 14.40 -0.66
CA GLY A 174 -1.56 15.74 -0.14
C GLY A 174 -0.15 15.90 0.44
N SER A 175 0.74 14.97 0.10
CA SER A 175 2.16 15.05 0.50
C SER A 175 2.97 15.94 -0.41
#